data_c57d7ba579e4d636c4701c1584548ec7
#
_entry.id   c57d7ba579e4d636c4701c1584548ec7
#
_cell.length_a   1.000
_cell.length_b   1.000
_cell.length_c   1.000
_cell.angle_alpha   90.00
_cell.angle_beta   90.00
_cell.angle_gamma   90.00
#
_symmetry.space_group_name_H-M   'P 1'
#
loop_
_entity.id
_entity.type
_entity.pdbx_description
1 polymer ?
#
loop_
_entity_poly.entity_id
_entity_poly.type
_entity_poly.pdbx_seq_one_letter_code
_entity_poly.pdbx_strand_id
1 'polypeptide(L)'
;ILMAVNALAGFMLTDVKMLATLPSMTYVIGAAVTAMPASAFMRKRGRKLGFLSGAVLGIIGALICAAAVMAKSFWGLCVGTFFIGCYNATGGFYRFAAADAVSGPDKARAISLVLAGGIVGGLIGPESSKLTKDWLDVTYAGTYLSLVAFAIVAMALQSRLQLPPLASDTSDKPMRPLSEIARQPKFIVAVLSAALGYGVMNLLMVATPLAMNFCGHPFKEGVFVLEWHVVGMFAPSFFTGNLIKRFGVMNIIIAGALLNFLTIGIALSGVTVAHFWFALFTLGVGWNFMFIGGTTLLTETYQPHEKSRVQGFNDMLIFATMAVSSSSAGVLVNAKGWETVNYTAVPFIAVALVAALWLLFRRERSVT
;
A
#
# COMPACT_ATOMS: atom_id res chain seq x y z
N ILE A 1 -10.74 -2.95 6.96
CA ILE A 1 -10.91 -3.46 8.33
C ILE A 1 -9.81 -2.91 9.24
N LEU A 2 -8.58 -3.33 9.10
CA LEU A 2 -7.50 -3.11 10.08
C LEU A 2 -7.18 -1.64 10.36
N MET A 3 -7.14 -0.78 9.34
CA MET A 3 -6.79 0.64 9.52
C MET A 3 -7.76 1.38 10.46
N ALA A 4 -9.05 1.04 10.43
CA ALA A 4 -10.04 1.65 11.30
C ALA A 4 -10.07 0.98 12.69
N VAL A 5 -9.97 -0.34 12.74
CA VAL A 5 -10.18 -1.12 13.98
C VAL A 5 -8.95 -1.13 14.88
N ASN A 6 -7.72 -1.19 14.33
CA ASN A 6 -6.50 -1.27 15.14
C ASN A 6 -6.32 -0.08 16.09
N ALA A 7 -6.59 1.14 15.59
CA ALA A 7 -6.46 2.34 16.41
C ALA A 7 -7.52 2.39 17.53
N LEU A 8 -8.76 1.99 17.23
CA LEU A 8 -9.85 1.97 18.20
C LEU A 8 -9.65 0.86 19.25
N ALA A 9 -9.29 -0.34 18.83
CA ALA A 9 -8.96 -1.44 19.75
C ALA A 9 -7.74 -1.10 20.61
N GLY A 10 -6.71 -0.48 20.01
CA GLY A 10 -5.54 0.04 20.74
C GLY A 10 -5.95 1.06 21.80
N PHE A 11 -6.82 2.01 21.44
CA PHE A 11 -7.32 3.02 22.38
C PHE A 11 -8.11 2.42 23.55
N MET A 12 -8.85 1.35 23.31
CA MET A 12 -9.60 0.62 24.37
C MET A 12 -8.67 -0.15 25.32
N LEU A 13 -7.54 -0.65 24.81
CA LEU A 13 -6.67 -1.57 25.55
C LEU A 13 -5.49 -0.90 26.25
N THR A 14 -5.25 0.39 26.07
CA THR A 14 -4.14 1.11 26.72
C THR A 14 -4.62 2.34 27.46
N ASP A 15 -4.05 2.55 28.67
CA ASP A 15 -4.25 3.78 29.43
C ASP A 15 -3.43 4.94 28.85
N VAL A 16 -2.30 4.63 28.20
CA VAL A 16 -1.44 5.61 27.54
C VAL A 16 -1.95 5.89 26.14
N LYS A 17 -2.85 6.87 26.00
CA LYS A 17 -3.56 7.16 24.73
C LYS A 17 -2.65 7.49 23.55
N MET A 18 -1.43 7.96 23.79
CA MET A 18 -0.41 8.17 22.75
C MET A 18 0.01 6.86 22.06
N LEU A 19 -0.11 5.71 22.74
CA LEU A 19 0.22 4.40 22.19
C LEU A 19 -0.95 3.75 21.41
N ALA A 20 -2.14 4.34 21.40
CA ALA A 20 -3.34 3.76 20.78
C ALA A 20 -3.14 3.36 19.31
N THR A 21 -2.27 4.04 18.57
CA THR A 21 -1.96 3.76 17.17
C THR A 21 -0.81 2.76 16.97
N LEU A 22 -0.15 2.32 18.05
CA LEU A 22 0.96 1.37 17.96
C LEU A 22 0.59 0.05 17.27
N PRO A 23 -0.61 -0.55 17.46
CA PRO A 23 -1.01 -1.74 16.70
C PRO A 23 -1.04 -1.51 15.18
N SER A 24 -1.43 -0.32 14.71
CA SER A 24 -1.36 0.03 13.29
C SER A 24 0.09 0.18 12.80
N MET A 25 0.96 0.72 13.64
CA MET A 25 2.39 0.86 13.33
C MET A 25 3.07 -0.52 13.28
N THR A 26 2.80 -1.43 14.22
CA THR A 26 3.37 -2.79 14.21
C THR A 26 2.93 -3.59 12.98
N TYR A 27 1.71 -3.38 12.49
CA TYR A 27 1.26 -3.92 11.20
C TYR A 27 2.15 -3.46 10.03
N VAL A 28 2.46 -2.17 9.94
CA VAL A 28 3.31 -1.64 8.85
C VAL A 28 4.75 -2.10 9.01
N ILE A 29 5.28 -2.15 10.25
CA ILE A 29 6.62 -2.69 10.54
C ILE A 29 6.70 -4.17 10.14
N GLY A 30 5.68 -4.97 10.46
CA GLY A 30 5.62 -6.38 10.06
C GLY A 30 5.71 -6.55 8.54
N ALA A 31 5.03 -5.68 7.78
CA ALA A 31 5.11 -5.68 6.32
C ALA A 31 6.51 -5.29 5.82
N ALA A 32 7.09 -4.21 6.36
CA ALA A 32 8.40 -3.72 5.94
C ALA A 32 9.53 -4.76 6.19
N VAL A 33 9.56 -5.35 7.38
CA VAL A 33 10.58 -6.33 7.77
C VAL A 33 10.44 -7.63 6.97
N THR A 34 9.21 -8.01 6.62
CA THR A 34 8.93 -9.28 5.93
C THR A 34 9.11 -9.21 4.42
N ALA A 35 9.04 -8.02 3.80
CA ALA A 35 9.06 -7.88 2.35
C ALA A 35 10.26 -8.59 1.68
N MET A 36 11.48 -8.36 2.16
CA MET A 36 12.67 -9.02 1.61
C MET A 36 12.75 -10.52 1.94
N PRO A 37 12.56 -10.97 3.20
CA PRO A 37 12.51 -12.39 3.53
C PRO A 37 11.44 -13.17 2.77
N ALA A 38 10.22 -12.60 2.62
CA ALA A 38 9.15 -13.22 1.84
C ALA A 38 9.54 -13.39 0.37
N SER A 39 10.16 -12.38 -0.22
CA SER A 39 10.65 -12.45 -1.59
C SER A 39 11.73 -13.52 -1.76
N ALA A 40 12.68 -13.59 -0.84
CA ALA A 40 13.72 -14.62 -0.84
C ALA A 40 13.14 -16.04 -0.67
N PHE A 41 12.13 -16.20 0.20
CA PHE A 41 11.41 -17.46 0.38
C PHE A 41 10.66 -17.86 -0.91
N MET A 42 9.94 -16.91 -1.53
CA MET A 42 9.24 -17.14 -2.78
C MET A 42 10.17 -17.52 -3.93
N ARG A 43 11.40 -16.99 -3.95
CA ARG A 43 12.42 -17.38 -4.91
C ARG A 43 12.83 -18.85 -4.75
N LYS A 44 13.04 -19.30 -3.51
CA LYS A 44 13.50 -20.66 -3.21
C LYS A 44 12.39 -21.71 -3.33
N ARG A 45 11.18 -21.39 -2.92
CA ARG A 45 10.06 -22.34 -2.76
C ARG A 45 8.89 -22.08 -3.70
N GLY A 46 8.97 -21.04 -4.52
CA GLY A 46 7.92 -20.61 -5.44
C GLY A 46 6.91 -19.64 -4.81
N ARG A 47 6.27 -18.82 -5.67
CA ARG A 47 5.31 -17.79 -5.24
C ARG A 47 4.08 -18.38 -4.54
N LYS A 48 3.57 -19.52 -5.02
CA LYS A 48 2.39 -20.18 -4.46
C LYS A 48 2.59 -20.52 -2.98
N LEU A 49 3.72 -21.16 -2.63
CA LEU A 49 4.04 -21.46 -1.24
C LEU A 49 4.25 -20.19 -0.41
N GLY A 50 4.84 -19.15 -0.98
CA GLY A 50 4.98 -17.86 -0.32
C GLY A 50 3.63 -17.22 0.03
N PHE A 51 2.66 -17.25 -0.88
CA PHE A 51 1.32 -16.75 -0.64
C PHE A 51 0.57 -17.55 0.43
N LEU A 52 0.63 -18.88 0.34
CA LEU A 52 0.00 -19.78 1.33
C LEU A 52 0.62 -19.58 2.73
N SER A 53 1.94 -19.47 2.82
CA SER A 53 2.62 -19.20 4.10
C SER A 53 2.23 -17.84 4.67
N GLY A 54 2.10 -16.83 3.81
CA GLY A 54 1.58 -15.52 4.21
C GLY A 54 0.17 -15.59 4.75
N ALA A 55 -0.73 -16.33 4.10
CA ALA A 55 -2.10 -16.51 4.58
C ALA A 55 -2.15 -17.21 5.95
N VAL A 56 -1.29 -18.20 6.18
CA VAL A 56 -1.13 -18.84 7.50
C VAL A 56 -0.70 -17.83 8.55
N LEU A 57 0.30 -16.97 8.26
CA LEU A 57 0.70 -15.89 9.17
C LEU A 57 -0.46 -14.91 9.43
N GLY A 58 -1.27 -14.61 8.42
CA GLY A 58 -2.48 -13.79 8.56
C GLY A 58 -3.51 -14.42 9.51
N ILE A 59 -3.75 -15.73 9.40
CA ILE A 59 -4.64 -16.48 10.31
C ILE A 59 -4.10 -16.45 11.74
N ILE A 60 -2.83 -16.76 11.94
CA ILE A 60 -2.16 -16.73 13.25
C ILE A 60 -2.29 -15.34 13.86
N GLY A 61 -1.97 -14.29 13.11
CA GLY A 61 -2.06 -12.91 13.55
C GLY A 61 -3.49 -12.51 13.94
N ALA A 62 -4.49 -12.90 13.14
CA ALA A 62 -5.90 -12.61 13.42
C ALA A 62 -6.40 -13.32 14.69
N LEU A 63 -6.01 -14.57 14.91
CA LEU A 63 -6.32 -15.32 16.12
C LEU A 63 -5.65 -14.69 17.35
N ILE A 64 -4.37 -14.30 17.24
CA ILE A 64 -3.68 -13.59 18.33
C ILE A 64 -4.38 -12.27 18.64
N CYS A 65 -4.79 -11.48 17.63
CA CYS A 65 -5.52 -10.23 17.84
C CYS A 65 -6.86 -10.48 18.55
N ALA A 66 -7.63 -11.47 18.11
CA ALA A 66 -8.90 -11.83 18.75
C ALA A 66 -8.70 -12.23 20.22
N ALA A 67 -7.75 -13.13 20.49
CA ALA A 67 -7.42 -13.55 21.84
C ALA A 67 -6.91 -12.38 22.70
N ALA A 68 -6.08 -11.50 22.14
CA ALA A 68 -5.53 -10.35 22.82
C ALA A 68 -6.62 -9.35 23.22
N VAL A 69 -7.59 -9.08 22.34
CA VAL A 69 -8.74 -8.21 22.66
C VAL A 69 -9.60 -8.82 23.75
N MET A 70 -9.88 -10.13 23.68
CA MET A 70 -10.64 -10.87 24.72
C MET A 70 -9.91 -10.88 26.06
N ALA A 71 -8.59 -11.04 26.07
CA ALA A 71 -7.74 -11.01 27.26
C ALA A 71 -7.36 -9.58 27.71
N LYS A 72 -7.86 -8.54 27.03
CA LYS A 72 -7.52 -7.12 27.28
C LYS A 72 -6.01 -6.84 27.25
N SER A 73 -5.29 -7.53 26.35
CA SER A 73 -3.83 -7.42 26.20
C SER A 73 -3.44 -6.50 25.05
N PHE A 74 -2.99 -5.29 25.37
CA PHE A 74 -2.48 -4.33 24.38
C PHE A 74 -1.26 -4.85 23.60
N TRP A 75 -0.29 -5.44 24.30
CA TRP A 75 0.92 -5.98 23.67
C TRP A 75 0.64 -7.21 22.81
N GLY A 76 -0.31 -8.05 23.24
CA GLY A 76 -0.81 -9.16 22.42
C GLY A 76 -1.42 -8.66 21.10
N LEU A 77 -2.17 -7.57 21.15
CA LEU A 77 -2.71 -6.93 19.93
C LEU A 77 -1.58 -6.45 19.00
N CYS A 78 -0.54 -5.82 19.54
CA CYS A 78 0.63 -5.40 18.75
C CYS A 78 1.34 -6.58 18.07
N VAL A 79 1.49 -7.71 18.77
CA VAL A 79 2.09 -8.93 18.21
C VAL A 79 1.20 -9.50 17.10
N GLY A 80 -0.10 -9.60 17.32
CA GLY A 80 -1.05 -10.11 16.32
C GLY A 80 -1.04 -9.25 15.04
N THR A 81 -1.09 -7.93 15.18
CA THR A 81 -1.05 -7.01 14.05
C THR A 81 0.27 -7.07 13.28
N PHE A 82 1.40 -7.31 13.95
CA PHE A 82 2.68 -7.57 13.29
C PHE A 82 2.60 -8.78 12.35
N PHE A 83 2.04 -9.92 12.78
CA PHE A 83 1.86 -11.09 11.92
C PHE A 83 0.92 -10.85 10.75
N ILE A 84 -0.16 -10.08 10.96
CA ILE A 84 -1.02 -9.67 9.84
C ILE A 84 -0.25 -8.76 8.87
N GLY A 85 0.65 -7.92 9.36
CA GLY A 85 1.59 -7.14 8.54
C GLY A 85 2.49 -8.03 7.69
N CYS A 86 3.01 -9.12 8.24
CA CYS A 86 3.77 -10.10 7.47
C CYS A 86 2.95 -10.70 6.32
N TYR A 87 1.68 -11.01 6.55
CA TYR A 87 0.76 -11.42 5.48
C TYR A 87 0.58 -10.33 4.42
N ASN A 88 0.40 -9.08 4.82
CA ASN A 88 0.26 -7.96 3.89
C ASN A 88 1.48 -7.82 2.95
N ALA A 89 2.69 -8.03 3.47
CA ALA A 89 3.89 -8.04 2.64
C ALA A 89 3.83 -9.07 1.51
N THR A 90 3.33 -10.29 1.79
CA THR A 90 3.17 -11.32 0.76
C THR A 90 2.12 -10.93 -0.29
N GLY A 91 1.04 -10.26 0.11
CA GLY A 91 0.01 -9.74 -0.77
C GLY A 91 0.54 -8.70 -1.78
N GLY A 92 1.53 -7.90 -1.39
CA GLY A 92 2.22 -6.96 -2.28
C GLY A 92 2.79 -7.62 -3.55
N PHE A 93 3.18 -8.89 -3.47
CA PHE A 93 3.75 -9.63 -4.59
C PHE A 93 2.73 -10.15 -5.61
N TYR A 94 1.42 -10.08 -5.34
CA TYR A 94 0.39 -10.49 -6.32
C TYR A 94 0.52 -9.73 -7.64
N ARG A 95 0.78 -8.41 -7.59
CA ARG A 95 0.96 -7.58 -8.79
C ARG A 95 2.16 -8.03 -9.64
N PHE A 96 3.24 -8.45 -8.99
CA PHE A 96 4.41 -8.98 -9.68
C PHE A 96 4.16 -10.39 -10.22
N ALA A 97 3.41 -11.24 -9.49
CA ALA A 97 3.02 -12.55 -9.99
C ALA A 97 2.16 -12.44 -11.25
N ALA A 98 1.25 -11.48 -11.30
CA ALA A 98 0.45 -11.19 -12.49
C ALA A 98 1.31 -10.69 -13.66
N ALA A 99 2.28 -9.79 -13.38
CA ALA A 99 3.22 -9.33 -14.41
C ALA A 99 4.11 -10.45 -14.97
N ASP A 100 4.45 -11.45 -14.16
CA ASP A 100 5.24 -12.60 -14.57
C ASP A 100 4.42 -13.63 -15.39
N ALA A 101 3.11 -13.62 -15.26
CA ALA A 101 2.20 -14.52 -16.00
C ALA A 101 1.94 -14.08 -17.46
N VAL A 102 2.36 -12.87 -17.84
CA VAL A 102 2.15 -12.27 -19.16
C VAL A 102 3.45 -11.74 -19.74
N SER A 103 3.49 -11.51 -21.06
CA SER A 103 4.67 -11.02 -21.77
C SER A 103 4.51 -9.55 -22.19
N GLY A 104 5.66 -8.86 -22.33
CA GLY A 104 5.80 -7.57 -22.99
C GLY A 104 4.81 -6.50 -22.52
N PRO A 105 4.01 -5.94 -23.45
CA PRO A 105 3.16 -4.77 -23.19
C PRO A 105 1.95 -5.04 -22.27
N ASP A 106 1.62 -6.30 -21.99
CA ASP A 106 0.47 -6.64 -21.16
C ASP A 106 0.78 -6.64 -19.63
N LYS A 107 2.06 -6.51 -19.24
CA LYS A 107 2.47 -6.47 -17.84
C LYS A 107 1.77 -5.35 -17.05
N ALA A 108 1.71 -4.13 -17.62
CA ALA A 108 1.03 -3.01 -16.98
C ALA A 108 -0.46 -3.30 -16.76
N ARG A 109 -1.12 -3.91 -17.73
CA ARG A 109 -2.53 -4.31 -17.62
C ARG A 109 -2.73 -5.38 -16.54
N ALA A 110 -1.86 -6.38 -16.47
CA ALA A 110 -1.93 -7.43 -15.46
C ALA A 110 -1.75 -6.87 -14.04
N ILE A 111 -0.75 -6.01 -13.82
CA ILE A 111 -0.54 -5.29 -12.55
C ILE A 111 -1.80 -4.50 -12.18
N SER A 112 -2.32 -3.75 -13.12
CA SER A 112 -3.49 -2.88 -12.98
C SER A 112 -4.73 -3.68 -12.57
N LEU A 113 -5.04 -4.79 -13.23
CA LEU A 113 -6.19 -5.64 -12.93
C LEU A 113 -6.11 -6.30 -11.55
N VAL A 114 -4.92 -6.71 -11.10
CA VAL A 114 -4.75 -7.23 -9.73
C VAL A 114 -5.06 -6.16 -8.71
N LEU A 115 -4.62 -4.92 -8.93
CA LEU A 115 -4.92 -3.80 -8.03
C LEU A 115 -6.39 -3.39 -8.06
N ALA A 116 -7.07 -3.54 -9.21
CA ALA A 116 -8.53 -3.32 -9.29
C ALA A 116 -9.32 -4.21 -8.31
N GLY A 117 -8.81 -5.42 -8.01
CA GLY A 117 -9.38 -6.26 -6.96
C GLY A 117 -9.40 -5.64 -5.58
N GLY A 118 -8.56 -4.63 -5.32
CA GLY A 118 -8.56 -3.86 -4.08
C GLY A 118 -9.86 -3.11 -3.81
N ILE A 119 -10.64 -2.77 -4.86
CA ILE A 119 -11.95 -2.12 -4.68
C ILE A 119 -12.93 -3.04 -3.93
N VAL A 120 -12.90 -4.33 -4.22
CA VAL A 120 -13.74 -5.34 -3.54
C VAL A 120 -13.38 -5.40 -2.06
N GLY A 121 -12.08 -5.46 -1.74
CA GLY A 121 -11.60 -5.42 -0.36
C GLY A 121 -11.91 -4.11 0.35
N GLY A 122 -11.82 -2.99 -0.36
CA GLY A 122 -12.14 -1.65 0.14
C GLY A 122 -13.60 -1.45 0.52
N LEU A 123 -14.52 -2.10 -0.20
CA LEU A 123 -15.96 -2.05 0.08
C LEU A 123 -16.38 -3.11 1.12
N ILE A 124 -15.95 -4.36 0.95
CA ILE A 124 -16.32 -5.46 1.85
C ILE A 124 -15.69 -5.27 3.24
N GLY A 125 -14.48 -4.70 3.31
CA GLY A 125 -13.74 -4.56 4.55
C GLY A 125 -14.46 -3.77 5.64
N PRO A 126 -14.82 -2.50 5.40
CA PRO A 126 -15.55 -1.67 6.37
C PRO A 126 -16.91 -2.27 6.76
N GLU A 127 -17.66 -2.78 5.77
CA GLU A 127 -18.97 -3.41 6.03
C GLU A 127 -18.85 -4.66 6.93
N SER A 128 -17.85 -5.51 6.65
CA SER A 128 -17.57 -6.67 7.52
C SER A 128 -17.24 -6.24 8.94
N SER A 129 -16.47 -5.14 9.12
CA SER A 129 -16.18 -4.61 10.46
C SER A 129 -17.43 -4.13 11.20
N LYS A 130 -18.33 -3.43 10.50
CA LYS A 130 -19.62 -2.98 11.08
C LYS A 130 -20.47 -4.15 11.55
N LEU A 131 -20.55 -5.20 10.73
CA LEU A 131 -21.36 -6.39 11.02
C LEU A 131 -20.77 -7.25 12.15
N THR A 132 -19.44 -7.32 12.27
CA THR A 132 -18.78 -8.29 13.15
C THR A 132 -18.24 -7.71 14.45
N LYS A 133 -18.22 -6.37 14.59
CA LYS A 133 -17.61 -5.72 15.76
C LYS A 133 -18.19 -6.16 17.11
N ASP A 134 -19.48 -6.43 17.15
CA ASP A 134 -20.23 -6.77 18.34
C ASP A 134 -20.76 -8.24 18.30
N TRP A 135 -20.18 -9.13 17.48
CA TRP A 135 -20.55 -10.55 17.41
C TRP A 135 -20.24 -11.34 18.69
N LEU A 136 -19.30 -10.85 19.47
CA LEU A 136 -18.90 -11.43 20.74
C LEU A 136 -19.05 -10.38 21.84
N ASP A 137 -19.10 -10.84 23.09
CA ASP A 137 -19.23 -9.96 24.26
C ASP A 137 -18.14 -8.89 24.36
N VAL A 138 -16.99 -9.14 23.72
CA VAL A 138 -15.89 -8.20 23.65
C VAL A 138 -15.85 -7.54 22.27
N THR A 139 -16.10 -6.23 22.25
CA THR A 139 -16.08 -5.41 21.02
C THR A 139 -14.78 -5.60 20.21
N TYR A 140 -14.90 -5.76 18.90
CA TYR A 140 -13.86 -6.04 17.92
C TYR A 140 -13.27 -7.45 17.91
N ALA A 141 -13.51 -8.33 18.89
CA ALA A 141 -13.03 -9.70 18.84
C ALA A 141 -13.59 -10.45 17.61
N GLY A 142 -14.88 -10.30 17.34
CA GLY A 142 -15.54 -10.83 16.14
C GLY A 142 -14.94 -10.27 14.83
N THR A 143 -14.55 -9.00 14.82
CA THR A 143 -13.89 -8.39 13.64
C THR A 143 -12.55 -9.05 13.33
N TYR A 144 -11.71 -9.30 14.32
CA TYR A 144 -10.46 -10.03 14.10
C TYR A 144 -10.69 -11.48 13.68
N LEU A 145 -11.71 -12.15 14.21
CA LEU A 145 -12.07 -13.50 13.75
C LEU A 145 -12.58 -13.52 12.30
N SER A 146 -13.28 -12.48 11.84
CA SER A 146 -13.70 -12.38 10.45
C SER A 146 -12.51 -12.35 9.48
N LEU A 147 -11.34 -11.82 9.89
CA LEU A 147 -10.12 -11.86 9.09
C LEU A 147 -9.62 -13.29 8.87
N VAL A 148 -9.85 -14.21 9.82
CA VAL A 148 -9.53 -15.63 9.64
C VAL A 148 -10.34 -16.22 8.49
N ALA A 149 -11.63 -15.92 8.41
CA ALA A 149 -12.48 -16.37 7.32
C ALA A 149 -11.99 -15.85 5.95
N PHE A 150 -11.66 -14.55 5.87
CA PHE A 150 -11.08 -13.97 4.64
C PHE A 150 -9.73 -14.61 4.28
N ALA A 151 -8.86 -14.87 5.25
CA ALA A 151 -7.57 -15.51 5.00
C ALA A 151 -7.73 -16.95 4.54
N ILE A 152 -8.72 -17.71 5.07
CA ILE A 152 -9.04 -19.08 4.59
C ILE A 152 -9.55 -19.04 3.14
N VAL A 153 -10.46 -18.12 2.82
CA VAL A 153 -10.93 -17.95 1.42
C VAL A 153 -9.78 -17.59 0.50
N ALA A 154 -8.92 -16.63 0.91
CA ALA A 154 -7.73 -16.28 0.14
C ALA A 154 -6.80 -17.48 -0.05
N MET A 155 -6.56 -18.29 0.99
CA MET A 155 -5.72 -19.49 0.94
C MET A 155 -6.34 -20.54 0.00
N ALA A 156 -7.65 -20.74 0.01
CA ALA A 156 -8.34 -21.64 -0.92
C ALA A 156 -8.18 -21.19 -2.38
N LEU A 157 -8.34 -19.90 -2.65
CA LEU A 157 -8.11 -19.34 -3.99
C LEU A 157 -6.65 -19.47 -4.42
N GLN A 158 -5.70 -19.12 -3.53
CA GLN A 158 -4.26 -19.24 -3.80
C GLN A 158 -3.82 -20.67 -4.08
N SER A 159 -4.45 -21.65 -3.42
CA SER A 159 -4.16 -23.07 -3.64
C SER A 159 -4.47 -23.54 -5.05
N ARG A 160 -5.39 -22.85 -5.76
CA ARG A 160 -5.77 -23.14 -7.16
C ARG A 160 -4.93 -22.38 -8.19
N LEU A 161 -4.09 -21.43 -7.77
CA LEU A 161 -3.26 -20.67 -8.69
C LEU A 161 -2.21 -21.56 -9.35
N GLN A 162 -2.13 -21.47 -10.67
CA GLN A 162 -1.07 -22.00 -11.50
C GLN A 162 -0.17 -20.84 -11.90
N LEU A 163 0.92 -20.67 -11.18
CA LEU A 163 1.88 -19.58 -11.42
C LEU A 163 3.09 -20.12 -12.16
N PRO A 164 3.62 -19.39 -13.15
CA PRO A 164 4.87 -19.78 -13.78
C PRO A 164 5.97 -19.90 -12.72
N PRO A 165 6.85 -20.91 -12.84
CA PRO A 165 7.99 -21.00 -11.95
C PRO A 165 8.79 -19.70 -12.04
N LEU A 166 9.21 -19.20 -10.88
CA LEU A 166 10.24 -18.15 -10.89
C LEU A 166 11.45 -18.74 -11.60
N ALA A 167 11.99 -18.01 -12.58
CA ALA A 167 13.18 -18.49 -13.29
C ALA A 167 14.18 -19.01 -12.26
N SER A 168 14.43 -20.31 -12.30
CA SER A 168 15.35 -20.96 -11.40
C SER A 168 16.73 -20.33 -11.60
N ASP A 169 17.53 -20.27 -10.53
CA ASP A 169 18.94 -19.81 -10.55
C ASP A 169 19.84 -20.70 -11.45
N THR A 170 19.27 -21.43 -12.41
CA THR A 170 20.00 -22.26 -13.40
C THR A 170 20.70 -21.44 -14.47
N SER A 171 20.57 -20.10 -14.47
CA SER A 171 21.52 -19.29 -15.21
C SER A 171 22.80 -19.19 -14.37
N ASP A 172 23.90 -19.77 -14.83
CA ASP A 172 25.26 -19.56 -14.30
C ASP A 172 25.72 -18.09 -14.30
N LYS A 173 24.79 -17.16 -14.58
CA LYS A 173 25.07 -15.73 -14.58
C LYS A 173 25.04 -15.20 -13.15
N PRO A 174 26.12 -14.61 -12.67
CA PRO A 174 26.16 -14.00 -11.36
C PRO A 174 25.10 -12.88 -11.27
N MET A 175 24.34 -12.85 -10.18
CA MET A 175 23.40 -11.74 -9.91
C MET A 175 24.19 -10.45 -9.72
N ARG A 176 23.77 -9.37 -10.41
CA ARG A 176 24.35 -8.05 -10.19
C ARG A 176 24.15 -7.63 -8.72
N PRO A 177 25.12 -6.92 -8.12
CA PRO A 177 24.94 -6.33 -6.81
C PRO A 177 23.70 -5.43 -6.80
N LEU A 178 22.94 -5.45 -5.69
CA LEU A 178 21.75 -4.59 -5.56
C LEU A 178 22.11 -3.10 -5.70
N SER A 179 23.32 -2.71 -5.28
CA SER A 179 23.84 -1.36 -5.42
C SER A 179 24.02 -0.93 -6.89
N GLU A 180 24.34 -1.85 -7.79
CA GLU A 180 24.42 -1.59 -9.23
C GLU A 180 23.02 -1.35 -9.82
N ILE A 181 22.07 -2.21 -9.45
CA ILE A 181 20.68 -2.09 -9.91
C ILE A 181 20.06 -0.79 -9.37
N ALA A 182 20.32 -0.46 -8.11
CA ALA A 182 19.80 0.73 -7.44
C ALA A 182 20.35 2.05 -8.02
N ARG A 183 21.49 2.02 -8.71
CA ARG A 183 22.04 3.18 -9.41
C ARG A 183 21.43 3.43 -10.80
N GLN A 184 20.64 2.50 -11.31
CA GLN A 184 19.97 2.68 -12.61
C GLN A 184 18.94 3.82 -12.52
N PRO A 185 18.93 4.78 -13.46
CA PRO A 185 17.96 5.87 -13.49
C PRO A 185 16.50 5.38 -13.45
N LYS A 186 16.20 4.32 -14.21
CA LYS A 186 14.86 3.70 -14.23
C LYS A 186 14.44 3.16 -12.85
N PHE A 187 15.39 2.52 -12.13
CA PHE A 187 15.12 1.98 -10.80
C PHE A 187 14.83 3.11 -9.81
N ILE A 188 15.66 4.17 -9.82
CA ILE A 188 15.48 5.33 -8.92
C ILE A 188 14.09 5.95 -9.13
N VAL A 189 13.72 6.23 -10.38
CA VAL A 189 12.42 6.83 -10.69
C VAL A 189 11.26 5.89 -10.36
N ALA A 190 11.39 4.58 -10.60
CA ALA A 190 10.38 3.58 -10.26
C ALA A 190 10.12 3.56 -8.75
N VAL A 191 11.18 3.49 -7.94
CA VAL A 191 11.09 3.46 -6.47
C VAL A 191 10.57 4.79 -5.93
N LEU A 192 11.10 5.93 -6.39
CA LEU A 192 10.63 7.24 -5.94
C LEU A 192 9.14 7.43 -6.25
N SER A 193 8.69 7.06 -7.45
CA SER A 193 7.27 7.16 -7.82
C SER A 193 6.39 6.29 -6.92
N ALA A 194 6.76 5.03 -6.69
CA ALA A 194 5.97 4.12 -5.89
C ALA A 194 6.02 4.48 -4.39
N ALA A 195 7.21 4.71 -3.83
CA ALA A 195 7.38 4.95 -2.39
C ALA A 195 6.89 6.33 -1.98
N LEU A 196 7.27 7.41 -2.70
CA LEU A 196 6.82 8.76 -2.36
C LEU A 196 5.34 8.96 -2.67
N GLY A 197 4.84 8.40 -3.79
CA GLY A 197 3.41 8.40 -4.09
C GLY A 197 2.60 7.70 -3.00
N TYR A 198 3.07 6.56 -2.50
CA TYR A 198 2.43 5.84 -1.38
C TYR A 198 2.56 6.59 -0.05
N GLY A 199 3.74 7.17 0.22
CA GLY A 199 3.99 7.93 1.44
C GLY A 199 3.11 9.16 1.56
N VAL A 200 2.98 9.94 0.49
CA VAL A 200 2.11 11.13 0.43
C VAL A 200 0.65 10.74 0.56
N MET A 201 0.21 9.71 -0.18
CA MET A 201 -1.15 9.20 -0.07
C MET A 201 -1.47 8.78 1.36
N ASN A 202 -0.60 8.01 1.99
CA ASN A 202 -0.81 7.53 3.35
C ASN A 202 -0.78 8.66 4.39
N LEU A 203 0.10 9.67 4.21
CA LEU A 203 0.17 10.85 5.07
C LEU A 203 -1.15 11.60 5.10
N LEU A 204 -1.69 11.95 3.93
CA LEU A 204 -2.92 12.72 3.79
C LEU A 204 -4.15 11.89 4.19
N MET A 205 -4.22 10.61 3.78
CA MET A 205 -5.32 9.73 4.13
C MET A 205 -5.45 9.54 5.65
N VAL A 206 -4.33 9.35 6.37
CA VAL A 206 -4.34 9.15 7.83
C VAL A 206 -4.65 10.46 8.57
N ALA A 207 -4.20 11.60 8.06
CA ALA A 207 -4.45 12.91 8.68
C ALA A 207 -5.89 13.39 8.47
N THR A 208 -6.56 13.02 7.38
CA THR A 208 -7.88 13.54 6.98
C THR A 208 -8.98 13.38 8.04
N PRO A 209 -9.21 12.20 8.65
CA PRO A 209 -10.28 12.05 9.65
C PRO A 209 -10.07 12.98 10.86
N LEU A 210 -8.82 13.18 11.29
CA LEU A 210 -8.48 14.09 12.37
C LEU A 210 -8.72 15.54 11.96
N ALA A 211 -8.28 15.93 10.76
CA ALA A 211 -8.50 17.28 10.21
C ALA A 211 -9.99 17.59 10.09
N MET A 212 -10.79 16.67 9.56
CA MET A 212 -12.24 16.83 9.46
C MET A 212 -12.90 16.96 10.82
N ASN A 213 -12.48 16.18 11.81
CA ASN A 213 -12.97 16.28 13.18
C ASN A 213 -12.66 17.67 13.79
N PHE A 214 -11.45 18.18 13.61
CA PHE A 214 -11.06 19.53 14.06
C PHE A 214 -11.85 20.65 13.37
N CYS A 215 -12.31 20.41 12.12
CA CYS A 215 -13.19 21.33 11.40
C CYS A 215 -14.68 21.18 11.79
N GLY A 216 -15.01 20.30 12.75
CA GLY A 216 -16.38 20.10 13.23
C GLY A 216 -17.25 19.20 12.35
N HIS A 217 -16.67 18.47 11.39
CA HIS A 217 -17.40 17.52 10.56
C HIS A 217 -17.76 16.24 11.33
N PRO A 218 -19.00 15.74 11.18
CA PRO A 218 -19.41 14.50 11.83
C PRO A 218 -18.65 13.30 11.26
N PHE A 219 -18.42 12.29 12.09
CA PHE A 219 -17.68 11.08 11.75
C PHE A 219 -18.13 10.41 10.45
N LYS A 220 -19.45 10.41 10.17
CA LYS A 220 -20.01 9.82 8.94
C LYS A 220 -19.47 10.44 7.68
N GLU A 221 -19.21 11.76 7.68
CA GLU A 221 -18.65 12.47 6.52
C GLU A 221 -17.19 12.08 6.30
N GLY A 222 -16.41 11.90 7.37
CA GLY A 222 -15.05 11.40 7.28
C GLY A 222 -14.99 9.99 6.69
N VAL A 223 -15.89 9.10 7.11
CA VAL A 223 -16.02 7.75 6.52
C VAL A 223 -16.37 7.83 5.04
N PHE A 224 -17.35 8.65 4.65
CA PHE A 224 -17.74 8.85 3.27
C PHE A 224 -16.57 9.32 2.39
N VAL A 225 -15.78 10.28 2.87
CA VAL A 225 -14.60 10.78 2.16
C VAL A 225 -13.56 9.70 1.96
N LEU A 226 -13.30 8.88 2.98
CA LEU A 226 -12.36 7.76 2.89
C LEU A 226 -12.84 6.64 1.97
N GLU A 227 -14.13 6.31 1.96
CA GLU A 227 -14.70 5.32 1.03
C GLU A 227 -14.46 5.74 -0.43
N TRP A 228 -14.74 6.99 -0.76
CA TRP A 228 -14.48 7.52 -2.11
C TRP A 228 -12.99 7.65 -2.44
N HIS A 229 -12.14 7.89 -1.44
CA HIS A 229 -10.70 7.80 -1.61
C HIS A 229 -10.28 6.39 -2.06
N VAL A 230 -10.79 5.35 -1.41
CA VAL A 230 -10.52 3.95 -1.79
C VAL A 230 -11.03 3.66 -3.20
N VAL A 231 -12.19 4.19 -3.59
CA VAL A 231 -12.66 4.12 -4.98
C VAL A 231 -11.67 4.82 -5.92
N GLY A 232 -11.20 6.01 -5.59
CA GLY A 232 -10.16 6.73 -6.35
C GLY A 232 -8.85 5.96 -6.47
N MET A 233 -8.46 5.21 -5.42
CA MET A 233 -7.25 4.38 -5.44
C MET A 233 -7.35 3.19 -6.41
N PHE A 234 -8.48 2.50 -6.45
CA PHE A 234 -8.56 1.21 -7.12
C PHE A 234 -9.39 1.21 -8.40
N ALA A 235 -10.43 2.04 -8.55
CA ALA A 235 -11.23 2.09 -9.75
C ALA A 235 -10.44 2.47 -11.02
N PRO A 236 -9.49 3.44 -10.99
CA PRO A 236 -8.68 3.74 -12.17
C PRO A 236 -7.86 2.54 -12.65
N SER A 237 -7.59 1.55 -11.79
CA SER A 237 -6.83 0.35 -12.15
C SER A 237 -7.47 -0.45 -13.28
N PHE A 238 -8.77 -0.33 -13.52
CA PHE A 238 -9.41 -0.97 -14.68
C PHE A 238 -8.88 -0.45 -16.03
N PHE A 239 -8.38 0.79 -16.08
CA PHE A 239 -7.92 1.42 -17.32
C PHE A 239 -6.47 1.94 -17.26
N THR A 240 -5.86 2.11 -16.09
CA THR A 240 -4.48 2.64 -15.95
C THR A 240 -3.47 1.81 -16.75
N GLY A 241 -3.60 0.48 -16.77
CA GLY A 241 -2.72 -0.38 -17.57
C GLY A 241 -2.83 -0.11 -19.08
N ASN A 242 -4.04 0.18 -19.57
CA ASN A 242 -4.27 0.55 -20.97
C ASN A 242 -3.75 1.96 -21.28
N LEU A 243 -3.87 2.89 -20.32
CA LEU A 243 -3.29 4.24 -20.45
C LEU A 243 -1.76 4.16 -20.54
N ILE A 244 -1.11 3.32 -19.72
CA ILE A 244 0.34 3.08 -19.80
C ILE A 244 0.74 2.53 -21.16
N LYS A 245 -0.03 1.58 -21.69
CA LYS A 245 0.22 1.00 -23.02
C LYS A 245 0.09 2.05 -24.14
N ARG A 246 -0.87 2.98 -24.02
CA ARG A 246 -1.15 3.99 -25.04
C ARG A 246 -0.22 5.21 -24.96
N PHE A 247 0.03 5.71 -23.76
CA PHE A 247 0.72 6.98 -23.53
C PHE A 247 2.14 6.81 -22.98
N GLY A 248 2.53 5.58 -22.61
CA GLY A 248 3.81 5.30 -21.98
C GLY A 248 3.79 5.47 -20.46
N VAL A 249 4.65 4.71 -19.78
CA VAL A 249 4.71 4.65 -18.31
C VAL A 249 5.10 5.99 -17.69
N MET A 250 6.01 6.74 -18.32
CA MET A 250 6.51 8.01 -17.78
C MET A 250 5.41 9.07 -17.72
N ASN A 251 4.62 9.20 -18.79
CA ASN A 251 3.54 10.19 -18.86
C ASN A 251 2.45 9.90 -17.82
N ILE A 252 2.20 8.63 -17.51
CA ILE A 252 1.23 8.25 -16.48
C ILE A 252 1.78 8.56 -15.07
N ILE A 253 3.06 8.31 -14.81
CA ILE A 253 3.70 8.72 -13.54
C ILE A 253 3.62 10.24 -13.36
N ILE A 254 3.95 11.02 -14.41
CA ILE A 254 3.89 12.48 -14.39
C ILE A 254 2.45 12.96 -14.14
N ALA A 255 1.47 12.39 -14.84
CA ALA A 255 0.06 12.71 -14.63
C ALA A 255 -0.38 12.43 -13.18
N GLY A 256 0.09 11.32 -12.59
CA GLY A 256 -0.16 10.99 -11.18
C GLY A 256 0.43 12.01 -10.21
N ALA A 257 1.68 12.46 -10.46
CA ALA A 257 2.31 13.50 -9.65
C ALA A 257 1.57 14.85 -9.76
N LEU A 258 1.14 15.23 -10.96
CA LEU A 258 0.34 16.44 -11.19
C LEU A 258 -1.01 16.38 -10.49
N LEU A 259 -1.69 15.21 -10.49
CA LEU A 259 -2.92 15.00 -9.73
C LEU A 259 -2.69 15.15 -8.22
N ASN A 260 -1.54 14.71 -7.70
CA ASN A 260 -1.21 14.93 -6.29
C ASN A 260 -0.96 16.41 -5.96
N PHE A 261 -0.39 17.21 -6.87
CA PHE A 261 -0.32 18.66 -6.71
C PHE A 261 -1.73 19.30 -6.75
N LEU A 262 -2.60 18.83 -7.65
CA LEU A 262 -4.01 19.28 -7.68
C LEU A 262 -4.71 18.95 -6.36
N THR A 263 -4.48 17.75 -5.80
CA THR A 263 -4.96 17.35 -4.46
C THR A 263 -4.61 18.40 -3.41
N ILE A 264 -3.32 18.79 -3.34
CA ILE A 264 -2.85 19.78 -2.37
C ILE A 264 -3.54 21.14 -2.61
N GLY A 265 -3.66 21.58 -3.87
CA GLY A 265 -4.36 22.81 -4.22
C GLY A 265 -5.81 22.80 -3.74
N ILE A 266 -6.53 21.70 -3.95
CA ILE A 266 -7.93 21.55 -3.48
C ILE A 266 -7.96 21.52 -1.93
N ALA A 267 -7.07 20.75 -1.29
CA ALA A 267 -7.02 20.60 0.16
C ALA A 267 -6.71 21.92 0.89
N LEU A 268 -5.97 22.83 0.25
CA LEU A 268 -5.64 24.16 0.78
C LEU A 268 -6.67 25.22 0.42
N SER A 269 -7.58 24.95 -0.52
CA SER A 269 -8.60 25.93 -0.94
C SER A 269 -9.80 26.01 -0.02
N GLY A 270 -9.97 25.05 0.92
CA GLY A 270 -11.06 25.08 1.88
C GLY A 270 -11.15 23.83 2.75
N VAL A 271 -12.08 23.87 3.69
CA VAL A 271 -12.26 22.81 4.71
C VAL A 271 -13.69 22.27 4.74
N THR A 272 -14.48 22.44 3.68
CA THR A 272 -15.79 21.78 3.59
C THR A 272 -15.64 20.31 3.21
N VAL A 273 -16.68 19.51 3.44
CA VAL A 273 -16.69 18.09 3.06
C VAL A 273 -16.36 17.90 1.57
N ALA A 274 -16.84 18.80 0.72
CA ALA A 274 -16.55 18.75 -0.72
C ALA A 274 -15.04 18.91 -1.01
N HIS A 275 -14.34 19.84 -0.33
CA HIS A 275 -12.88 19.98 -0.47
C HIS A 275 -12.14 18.72 -0.06
N PHE A 276 -12.47 18.13 1.10
CA PHE A 276 -11.90 16.87 1.54
C PHE A 276 -12.21 15.74 0.56
N TRP A 277 -13.43 15.65 0.05
CA TRP A 277 -13.85 14.61 -0.88
C TRP A 277 -13.07 14.68 -2.20
N PHE A 278 -13.06 15.86 -2.85
CA PHE A 278 -12.33 16.04 -4.11
C PHE A 278 -10.82 15.87 -3.92
N ALA A 279 -10.24 16.38 -2.84
CA ALA A 279 -8.83 16.21 -2.53
C ALA A 279 -8.48 14.73 -2.37
N LEU A 280 -9.22 13.97 -1.55
CA LEU A 280 -8.93 12.58 -1.32
C LEU A 280 -9.22 11.67 -2.52
N PHE A 281 -10.25 11.96 -3.28
CA PHE A 281 -10.53 11.25 -4.52
C PHE A 281 -9.38 11.42 -5.53
N THR A 282 -8.95 12.66 -5.79
CA THR A 282 -7.83 12.95 -6.69
C THR A 282 -6.51 12.38 -6.15
N LEU A 283 -6.29 12.39 -4.83
CA LEU A 283 -5.16 11.74 -4.17
C LEU A 283 -5.11 10.24 -4.51
N GLY A 284 -6.26 9.57 -4.43
CA GLY A 284 -6.37 8.15 -4.77
C GLY A 284 -5.99 7.87 -6.22
N VAL A 285 -6.51 8.67 -7.16
CA VAL A 285 -6.19 8.54 -8.60
C VAL A 285 -4.70 8.82 -8.85
N GLY A 286 -4.16 9.88 -8.25
CA GLY A 286 -2.74 10.24 -8.36
C GLY A 286 -1.83 9.12 -7.84
N TRP A 287 -2.16 8.56 -6.67
CA TRP A 287 -1.47 7.40 -6.13
C TRP A 287 -1.53 6.20 -7.08
N ASN A 288 -2.69 5.88 -7.62
CA ASN A 288 -2.86 4.77 -8.55
C ASN A 288 -1.92 4.87 -9.74
N PHE A 289 -1.85 6.04 -10.38
CA PHE A 289 -1.00 6.28 -11.54
C PHE A 289 0.49 6.19 -11.19
N MET A 290 0.92 6.78 -10.07
CA MET A 290 2.31 6.72 -9.62
C MET A 290 2.71 5.31 -9.20
N PHE A 291 1.84 4.58 -8.51
CA PHE A 291 2.12 3.25 -7.97
C PHE A 291 2.15 2.18 -9.06
N ILE A 292 1.14 2.16 -9.95
CA ILE A 292 1.10 1.21 -11.08
C ILE A 292 2.21 1.56 -12.07
N GLY A 293 2.41 2.84 -12.37
CA GLY A 293 3.50 3.29 -13.24
C GLY A 293 4.88 2.92 -12.68
N GLY A 294 5.15 3.23 -11.41
CA GLY A 294 6.39 2.88 -10.73
C GLY A 294 6.62 1.36 -10.70
N THR A 295 5.59 0.57 -10.35
CA THR A 295 5.67 -0.90 -10.39
C THR A 295 5.97 -1.43 -11.78
N THR A 296 5.33 -0.87 -12.82
CA THR A 296 5.56 -1.24 -14.22
C THR A 296 6.99 -0.89 -14.64
N LEU A 297 7.46 0.33 -14.35
CA LEU A 297 8.81 0.77 -14.66
C LEU A 297 9.87 -0.08 -13.96
N LEU A 298 9.61 -0.51 -12.73
CA LEU A 298 10.51 -1.40 -11.98
C LEU A 298 10.77 -2.71 -12.73
N THR A 299 9.76 -3.24 -13.43
CA THR A 299 9.91 -4.50 -14.20
C THR A 299 10.90 -4.41 -15.35
N GLU A 300 11.31 -3.19 -15.75
CA GLU A 300 12.32 -2.94 -16.78
C GLU A 300 13.76 -2.89 -16.24
N THR A 301 13.97 -3.00 -14.92
CA THR A 301 15.27 -2.70 -14.28
C THR A 301 16.09 -3.94 -13.92
N TYR A 302 15.48 -5.11 -13.96
CA TYR A 302 16.08 -6.36 -13.49
C TYR A 302 15.96 -7.50 -14.50
N GLN A 303 16.91 -8.42 -14.43
CA GLN A 303 16.86 -9.69 -15.16
C GLN A 303 15.95 -10.71 -14.46
N PRO A 304 15.45 -11.74 -15.15
CA PRO A 304 14.55 -12.74 -14.56
C PRO A 304 15.05 -13.37 -13.25
N HIS A 305 16.34 -13.64 -13.10
CA HIS A 305 16.95 -14.23 -11.91
C HIS A 305 17.13 -13.21 -10.76
N GLU A 306 17.12 -11.89 -11.03
CA GLU A 306 17.28 -10.82 -10.03
C GLU A 306 15.94 -10.35 -9.45
N LYS A 307 14.81 -10.66 -10.12
CA LYS A 307 13.50 -10.05 -9.86
C LYS A 307 13.04 -10.13 -8.40
N SER A 308 13.20 -11.25 -7.76
CA SER A 308 12.76 -11.44 -6.37
C SER A 308 13.46 -10.46 -5.42
N ARG A 309 14.79 -10.31 -5.58
CA ARG A 309 15.60 -9.41 -4.76
C ARG A 309 15.23 -7.96 -4.97
N VAL A 310 15.02 -7.55 -6.22
CA VAL A 310 14.67 -6.18 -6.59
C VAL A 310 13.26 -5.83 -6.13
N GLN A 311 12.29 -6.73 -6.34
CA GLN A 311 10.91 -6.55 -5.92
C GLN A 311 10.78 -6.47 -4.39
N GLY A 312 11.49 -7.37 -3.67
CA GLY A 312 11.50 -7.35 -2.20
C GLY A 312 12.09 -6.07 -1.64
N PHE A 313 13.17 -5.57 -2.24
CA PHE A 313 13.81 -4.32 -1.82
C PHE A 313 12.91 -3.10 -2.09
N ASN A 314 12.27 -3.05 -3.26
CA ASN A 314 11.29 -2.00 -3.58
C ASN A 314 10.13 -1.97 -2.56
N ASP A 315 9.55 -3.12 -2.25
CA ASP A 315 8.42 -3.19 -1.34
C ASP A 315 8.81 -2.87 0.11
N MET A 316 10.02 -3.26 0.53
CA MET A 316 10.58 -2.84 1.81
C MET A 316 10.67 -1.31 1.90
N LEU A 317 11.17 -0.63 0.85
CA LEU A 317 11.26 0.84 0.82
C LEU A 317 9.87 1.50 0.85
N ILE A 318 8.90 0.95 0.13
CA ILE A 318 7.51 1.44 0.15
C ILE A 318 6.93 1.34 1.57
N PHE A 319 7.02 0.18 2.22
CA PHE A 319 6.49 0.00 3.57
C PHE A 319 7.24 0.82 4.61
N ALA A 320 8.57 0.97 4.48
CA ALA A 320 9.34 1.86 5.35
C ALA A 320 8.87 3.33 5.22
N THR A 321 8.64 3.80 3.99
CA THR A 321 8.09 5.15 3.74
C THR A 321 6.69 5.30 4.33
N MET A 322 5.84 4.28 4.20
CA MET A 322 4.51 4.27 4.83
C MET A 322 4.59 4.34 6.36
N ALA A 323 5.52 3.61 6.98
CA ALA A 323 5.68 3.65 8.43
C ALA A 323 6.04 5.05 8.92
N VAL A 324 6.98 5.72 8.23
CA VAL A 324 7.38 7.10 8.53
C VAL A 324 6.21 8.06 8.33
N SER A 325 5.48 7.96 7.21
CA SER A 325 4.37 8.85 6.90
C SER A 325 3.20 8.68 7.88
N SER A 326 2.86 7.44 8.25
CA SER A 326 1.81 7.17 9.25
C SER A 326 2.16 7.75 10.62
N SER A 327 3.42 7.59 11.06
CA SER A 327 3.87 8.13 12.35
C SER A 327 3.86 9.66 12.36
N SER A 328 4.16 10.28 11.21
CA SER A 328 4.21 11.73 11.06
C SER A 328 2.83 12.38 10.96
N ALA A 329 1.84 11.69 10.38
CA ALA A 329 0.52 12.24 10.08
C ALA A 329 -0.19 12.79 11.33
N GLY A 330 -0.28 11.98 12.38
CA GLY A 330 -0.92 12.36 13.63
C GLY A 330 -0.20 13.51 14.35
N VAL A 331 1.14 13.48 14.35
CA VAL A 331 1.96 14.54 14.96
C VAL A 331 1.77 15.87 14.22
N LEU A 332 1.84 15.85 12.90
CA LEU A 332 1.73 17.06 12.08
C LEU A 332 0.33 17.69 12.19
N VAL A 333 -0.74 16.91 12.09
CA VAL A 333 -2.10 17.46 12.12
C VAL A 333 -2.44 18.00 13.50
N ASN A 334 -2.01 17.35 14.58
CA ASN A 334 -2.28 17.82 15.95
C ASN A 334 -1.44 19.04 16.34
N ALA A 335 -0.15 19.09 15.93
CA ALA A 335 0.76 20.16 16.33
C ALA A 335 0.65 21.42 15.45
N LYS A 336 0.33 21.25 14.15
CA LYS A 336 0.46 22.32 13.15
C LYS A 336 -0.73 22.44 12.17
N GLY A 337 -1.76 21.60 12.34
CA GLY A 337 -2.98 21.66 11.55
C GLY A 337 -2.89 21.02 10.15
N TRP A 338 -4.04 21.03 9.45
CA TRP A 338 -4.23 20.40 8.15
C TRP A 338 -3.35 20.97 7.04
N GLU A 339 -3.20 22.32 7.03
CA GLU A 339 -2.39 22.99 6.00
C GLU A 339 -0.94 22.52 6.02
N THR A 340 -0.33 22.39 7.21
CA THR A 340 1.05 21.93 7.34
C THR A 340 1.24 20.50 6.83
N VAL A 341 0.26 19.60 7.03
CA VAL A 341 0.30 18.26 6.47
C VAL A 341 0.39 18.32 4.95
N ASN A 342 -0.42 19.17 4.31
CA ASN A 342 -0.42 19.35 2.85
C ASN A 342 0.89 19.98 2.35
N TYR A 343 1.40 21.03 3.00
CA TYR A 343 2.69 21.62 2.63
C TYR A 343 3.85 20.63 2.78
N THR A 344 3.80 19.75 3.78
CA THR A 344 4.82 18.71 3.98
C THR A 344 4.83 17.71 2.81
N ALA A 345 3.72 17.47 2.14
CA ALA A 345 3.64 16.58 0.99
C ALA A 345 4.30 17.15 -0.28
N VAL A 346 4.33 18.49 -0.43
CA VAL A 346 4.84 19.20 -1.63
C VAL A 346 6.25 18.75 -2.05
N PRO A 347 7.28 18.78 -1.19
CA PRO A 347 8.64 18.44 -1.60
C PRO A 347 8.76 16.98 -2.07
N PHE A 348 8.01 16.05 -1.50
CA PHE A 348 8.06 14.64 -1.90
C PHE A 348 7.46 14.42 -3.29
N ILE A 349 6.34 15.08 -3.60
CA ILE A 349 5.73 15.02 -4.93
C ILE A 349 6.64 15.72 -5.95
N ALA A 350 7.24 16.86 -5.59
CA ALA A 350 8.17 17.59 -6.44
C ALA A 350 9.39 16.72 -6.81
N VAL A 351 9.98 16.02 -5.85
CA VAL A 351 11.10 15.09 -6.09
C VAL A 351 10.69 13.99 -7.07
N ALA A 352 9.53 13.37 -6.87
CA ALA A 352 9.03 12.32 -7.76
C ALA A 352 8.77 12.86 -9.19
N LEU A 353 8.16 14.05 -9.31
CA LEU A 353 7.88 14.69 -10.60
C LEU A 353 9.17 15.07 -11.33
N VAL A 354 10.11 15.72 -10.66
CA VAL A 354 11.40 16.13 -11.25
C VAL A 354 12.19 14.90 -11.71
N ALA A 355 12.22 13.84 -10.90
CA ALA A 355 12.88 12.59 -11.27
C ALA A 355 12.23 11.95 -12.52
N ALA A 356 10.90 11.98 -12.61
CA ALA A 356 10.17 11.45 -13.75
C ALA A 356 10.44 12.27 -15.02
N LEU A 357 10.36 13.60 -14.94
CA LEU A 357 10.65 14.49 -16.05
C LEU A 357 12.11 14.32 -16.53
N TRP A 358 13.05 14.28 -15.59
CA TRP A 358 14.46 14.07 -15.92
C TRP A 358 14.69 12.77 -16.72
N LEU A 359 14.05 11.67 -16.29
CA LEU A 359 14.17 10.38 -16.99
C LEU A 359 13.51 10.42 -18.38
N LEU A 360 12.36 11.11 -18.51
CA LEU A 360 11.66 11.28 -19.78
C LEU A 360 12.57 11.98 -20.80
N PHE A 361 13.11 13.16 -20.46
CA PHE A 361 13.99 13.93 -21.36
C PHE A 361 15.31 13.22 -21.66
N ARG A 362 15.85 12.43 -20.73
CA ARG A 362 17.04 11.63 -20.98
C ARG A 362 16.77 10.51 -22.00
N ARG A 363 15.59 9.90 -21.98
CA ARG A 363 15.20 8.88 -22.97
C ARG A 363 15.07 9.47 -24.39
N GLU A 364 14.49 10.62 -24.51
CA GLU A 364 14.37 11.32 -25.81
C GLU A 364 15.72 11.61 -26.44
N ARG A 365 16.70 12.09 -25.66
CA ARG A 365 18.07 12.37 -26.13
C ARG A 365 18.87 11.12 -26.52
N SER A 366 18.51 9.94 -26.09
CA SER A 366 19.20 8.70 -26.45
C SER A 366 18.64 8.04 -27.72
N VAL A 367 17.55 8.57 -28.27
CA VAL A 367 16.87 8.09 -29.49
C VAL A 367 17.15 9.01 -30.68
N THR A 368 17.62 10.25 -30.44
CA THR A 368 18.14 11.18 -31.43
C THR A 368 19.65 11.02 -31.56
#